data_0fff13b8a45b14ee5baa4d3f5f1bddd5
#
_entry.id   0fff13b8a45b14ee5baa4d3f5f1bddd5
#
_cell.length_a   1.000
_cell.length_b   1.000
_cell.length_c   1.000
_cell.angle_alpha   90.00
_cell.angle_beta   90.00
_cell.angle_gamma   90.00
#
_symmetry.space_group_name_H-M   'P 1'
#
loop_
_entity.id
_entity.type
_entity.pdbx_description
1 polymer ?
#
loop_
_entity_poly.entity_id
_entity_poly.type
_entity_poly.pdbx_seq_one_letter_code
_entity_poly.pdbx_strand_id
1 'polypeptide(L)'
;VAALLALIPAATRRAVVSAWVVILAGLVLALVQSLAQVDAPWSEQSVAAWPGAGTLVMGLGACTAVAIALGALRSGALPARIGVVVAMVAPVMVGGWWVFTGDSLIRRSEPTIISPFVAVASLGPDAPRSLELHQRPDGSVTYQLLSGSGPRLGDAETAPDAAGLVDFGSAVSRATAGSPQAVAELAAASVRFLTVDVTIDRPLARQVDAVPGIRRVSTLAGQGLWEVATPLPRTRAITAEGPVGIPTDVTGASPLARGPVPGSASSVTVAEAPDPVWRATLAGVELERIDGSWQAFTIPTDVTGDVAVSVDPTSRLLSLIVPAVAALLLVVVASARRLMA
;
A
#
# COMPACT_ATOMS: atom_id res chain seq x y z
N VAL A 1 23.47 -19.84 -11.91
CA VAL A 1 24.49 -20.43 -12.83
C VAL A 1 25.60 -19.42 -13.09
N ALA A 2 25.33 -18.20 -13.62
CA ALA A 2 26.36 -17.21 -13.93
C ALA A 2 27.27 -16.84 -12.76
N ALA A 3 26.69 -16.66 -11.55
CA ALA A 3 27.45 -16.37 -10.33
C ALA A 3 28.35 -17.53 -9.88
N LEU A 4 28.00 -18.79 -10.19
CA LEU A 4 28.85 -19.95 -9.95
C LEU A 4 30.02 -19.99 -10.94
N LEU A 5 29.76 -19.73 -12.22
CA LEU A 5 30.81 -19.66 -13.25
C LEU A 5 31.83 -18.53 -12.96
N ALA A 6 31.42 -17.50 -12.25
CA ALA A 6 32.27 -16.40 -11.83
C ALA A 6 33.40 -16.81 -10.86
N LEU A 7 33.33 -17.98 -10.21
CA LEU A 7 34.36 -18.52 -9.31
C LEU A 7 35.57 -19.13 -10.08
N ILE A 8 35.45 -19.39 -11.38
CA ILE A 8 36.49 -20.07 -12.18
C ILE A 8 37.75 -19.21 -12.32
N PRO A 9 37.68 -17.90 -12.65
CA PRO A 9 38.89 -17.10 -12.84
C PRO A 9 39.65 -16.86 -11.53
N ALA A 10 40.90 -17.32 -11.45
CA ALA A 10 41.71 -17.19 -10.23
C ALA A 10 41.96 -15.72 -9.82
N ALA A 11 42.11 -14.83 -10.81
CA ALA A 11 42.43 -13.42 -10.60
C ALA A 11 41.32 -12.64 -9.83
N THR A 12 40.06 -13.05 -9.96
CA THR A 12 38.91 -12.39 -9.33
C THR A 12 38.28 -13.19 -8.22
N ARG A 13 38.82 -14.39 -7.93
CA ARG A 13 38.23 -15.33 -6.98
C ARG A 13 37.91 -14.70 -5.62
N ARG A 14 38.83 -13.90 -5.04
CA ARG A 14 38.62 -13.24 -3.75
C ARG A 14 37.42 -12.28 -3.76
N ALA A 15 37.32 -11.47 -4.81
CA ALA A 15 36.23 -10.52 -4.96
C ALA A 15 34.87 -11.22 -5.23
N VAL A 16 34.92 -12.33 -5.98
CA VAL A 16 33.69 -13.14 -6.21
C VAL A 16 33.28 -13.87 -4.94
N VAL A 17 34.22 -14.38 -4.14
CA VAL A 17 33.93 -14.99 -2.84
C VAL A 17 33.29 -13.98 -1.88
N SER A 18 33.74 -12.71 -1.85
CA SER A 18 33.06 -11.69 -1.03
C SER A 18 31.63 -11.42 -1.50
N ALA A 19 31.36 -11.43 -2.82
CA ALA A 19 30.00 -11.33 -3.36
C ALA A 19 29.14 -12.56 -2.98
N TRP A 20 29.75 -13.75 -2.93
CA TRP A 20 29.07 -14.96 -2.45
C TRP A 20 28.73 -14.91 -0.94
N VAL A 21 29.56 -14.29 -0.13
CA VAL A 21 29.23 -14.03 1.29
C VAL A 21 27.97 -13.16 1.39
N VAL A 22 27.84 -12.14 0.53
CA VAL A 22 26.61 -11.32 0.47
C VAL A 22 25.40 -12.15 0.01
N ILE A 23 25.56 -13.04 -0.99
CA ILE A 23 24.50 -13.96 -1.44
C ILE A 23 24.04 -14.85 -0.27
N LEU A 24 24.98 -15.46 0.42
CA LEU A 24 24.67 -16.35 1.56
C LEU A 24 24.03 -15.58 2.72
N ALA A 25 24.52 -14.39 3.03
CA ALA A 25 23.90 -13.53 4.04
C ALA A 25 22.46 -13.17 3.65
N GLY A 26 22.22 -12.82 2.39
CA GLY A 26 20.87 -12.58 1.86
C GLY A 26 19.97 -13.81 1.95
N LEU A 27 20.50 -14.99 1.65
CA LEU A 27 19.77 -16.26 1.77
C LEU A 27 19.40 -16.54 3.23
N VAL A 28 20.34 -16.39 4.16
CA VAL A 28 20.09 -16.58 5.60
C VAL A 28 19.03 -15.59 6.07
N LEU A 29 19.14 -14.33 5.68
CA LEU A 29 18.14 -13.29 6.01
C LEU A 29 16.76 -13.67 5.45
N ALA A 30 16.67 -14.12 4.20
CA ALA A 30 15.40 -14.55 3.60
C ALA A 30 14.80 -15.75 4.34
N LEU A 31 15.63 -16.72 4.73
CA LEU A 31 15.19 -17.87 5.53
C LEU A 31 14.71 -17.45 6.92
N VAL A 32 15.45 -16.59 7.61
CA VAL A 32 15.03 -16.06 8.91
C VAL A 32 13.70 -15.30 8.79
N GLN A 33 13.54 -14.45 7.77
CA GLN A 33 12.29 -13.75 7.52
C GLN A 33 11.14 -14.72 7.21
N SER A 34 11.37 -15.76 6.41
CA SER A 34 10.31 -16.74 6.08
C SER A 34 9.90 -17.62 7.28
N LEU A 35 10.77 -17.77 8.27
CA LEU A 35 10.49 -18.48 9.53
C LEU A 35 9.95 -17.56 10.63
N ALA A 36 10.21 -16.27 10.53
CA ALA A 36 9.66 -15.28 11.44
C ALA A 36 8.15 -15.16 11.20
N GLN A 37 7.40 -15.25 12.27
CA GLN A 37 5.97 -15.05 12.25
C GLN A 37 5.67 -13.64 12.75
N VAL A 38 4.85 -12.92 12.02
CA VAL A 38 4.36 -11.59 12.36
C VAL A 38 2.87 -11.69 12.64
N ASP A 39 2.46 -11.25 13.80
CA ASP A 39 1.05 -11.15 14.13
C ASP A 39 0.46 -9.98 13.34
N ALA A 40 -0.31 -10.30 12.32
CA ALA A 40 -1.00 -9.27 11.57
C ALA A 40 -2.20 -8.76 12.39
N PRO A 41 -2.39 -7.44 12.52
CA PRO A 41 -3.48 -6.87 13.33
C PRO A 41 -4.88 -7.33 12.93
N TRP A 42 -5.02 -7.82 11.68
CA TRP A 42 -6.27 -8.27 11.08
C TRP A 42 -6.42 -9.79 11.00
N SER A 43 -5.43 -10.57 11.41
CA SER A 43 -5.44 -12.03 11.30
C SER A 43 -5.18 -12.65 12.67
N GLU A 44 -5.97 -13.67 13.01
CA GLU A 44 -5.71 -14.53 14.18
C GLU A 44 -4.50 -15.44 13.97
N GLN A 45 -4.11 -15.63 12.72
CA GLN A 45 -2.98 -16.45 12.35
C GLN A 45 -1.77 -15.55 12.12
N SER A 46 -0.67 -15.89 12.80
CA SER A 46 0.62 -15.30 12.48
C SER A 46 0.98 -15.64 11.02
N VAL A 47 1.36 -14.63 10.28
CA VAL A 47 1.74 -14.74 8.86
C VAL A 47 3.26 -14.78 8.79
N ALA A 48 3.80 -15.61 7.90
CA ALA A 48 5.25 -15.60 7.65
C ALA A 48 5.67 -14.22 7.15
N ALA A 49 6.72 -13.66 7.74
CA ALA A 49 7.24 -12.37 7.30
C ALA A 49 7.74 -12.46 5.85
N TRP A 50 7.57 -11.37 5.10
CA TRP A 50 7.95 -11.34 3.69
C TRP A 50 9.48 -11.42 3.50
N PRO A 51 10.01 -12.43 2.77
CA PRO A 51 11.46 -12.64 2.62
C PRO A 51 12.10 -11.70 1.58
N GLY A 52 11.40 -10.67 1.13
CA GLY A 52 11.83 -9.81 0.02
C GLY A 52 13.14 -9.08 0.26
N ALA A 53 13.40 -8.59 1.47
CA ALA A 53 14.65 -7.91 1.77
C ALA A 53 15.86 -8.86 1.63
N GLY A 54 15.75 -10.09 2.14
CA GLY A 54 16.79 -11.11 2.00
C GLY A 54 17.02 -11.50 0.53
N THR A 55 15.96 -11.68 -0.25
CA THR A 55 16.06 -12.00 -1.68
C THR A 55 16.66 -10.86 -2.50
N LEU A 56 16.40 -9.59 -2.16
CA LEU A 56 17.04 -8.43 -2.78
C LEU A 56 18.55 -8.39 -2.51
N VAL A 57 18.98 -8.64 -1.27
CA VAL A 57 20.40 -8.71 -0.89
C VAL A 57 21.09 -9.84 -1.65
N MET A 58 20.46 -11.02 -1.73
CA MET A 58 20.96 -12.16 -2.49
C MET A 58 21.09 -11.82 -3.99
N GLY A 59 20.10 -11.16 -4.58
CA GLY A 59 20.11 -10.71 -5.97
C GLY A 59 21.24 -9.72 -6.24
N LEU A 60 21.44 -8.74 -5.36
CA LEU A 60 22.53 -7.77 -5.45
C LEU A 60 23.90 -8.43 -5.40
N GLY A 61 24.10 -9.39 -4.50
CA GLY A 61 25.33 -10.20 -4.44
C GLY A 61 25.57 -10.98 -5.71
N ALA A 62 24.53 -11.60 -6.28
CA ALA A 62 24.63 -12.36 -7.54
C ALA A 62 24.99 -11.45 -8.72
N CYS A 63 24.35 -10.30 -8.86
CA CYS A 63 24.68 -9.30 -9.89
C CYS A 63 26.14 -8.80 -9.74
N THR A 64 26.59 -8.56 -8.50
CA THR A 64 27.97 -8.14 -8.21
C THR A 64 28.97 -9.21 -8.61
N ALA A 65 28.72 -10.48 -8.27
CA ALA A 65 29.59 -11.60 -8.68
C ALA A 65 29.73 -11.70 -10.21
N VAL A 66 28.62 -11.57 -10.92
CA VAL A 66 28.59 -11.59 -12.38
C VAL A 66 29.34 -10.38 -12.97
N ALA A 67 29.14 -9.17 -12.44
CA ALA A 67 29.84 -7.97 -12.91
C ALA A 67 31.34 -8.07 -12.72
N ILE A 68 31.81 -8.62 -11.58
CA ILE A 68 33.23 -8.88 -11.33
C ILE A 68 33.81 -9.87 -12.36
N ALA A 69 33.08 -10.96 -12.63
CA ALA A 69 33.52 -11.97 -13.61
C ALA A 69 33.62 -11.39 -15.03
N LEU A 70 32.62 -10.59 -15.45
CA LEU A 70 32.62 -9.90 -16.74
C LEU A 70 33.82 -8.97 -16.90
N GLY A 71 34.14 -8.20 -15.86
CA GLY A 71 35.33 -7.32 -15.87
C GLY A 71 36.68 -8.06 -16.01
N ALA A 72 36.71 -9.35 -15.63
CA ALA A 72 37.92 -10.18 -15.72
C ALA A 72 38.07 -10.88 -17.06
N LEU A 73 37.06 -10.94 -17.92
CA LEU A 73 37.11 -11.57 -19.21
C LEU A 73 37.93 -10.71 -20.18
N ARG A 74 39.11 -11.22 -20.58
CA ARG A 74 39.97 -10.58 -21.57
C ARG A 74 39.35 -10.70 -22.98
N SER A 75 39.86 -9.88 -23.91
CA SER A 75 39.33 -9.71 -25.27
C SER A 75 39.15 -10.97 -26.12
N GLY A 76 39.81 -12.09 -25.78
CA GLY A 76 39.70 -13.37 -26.50
C GLY A 76 38.53 -14.28 -26.07
N ALA A 77 37.78 -13.95 -25.03
CA ALA A 77 36.74 -14.82 -24.47
C ALA A 77 35.32 -14.40 -24.92
N LEU A 78 35.14 -14.07 -26.20
CA LEU A 78 33.88 -13.62 -26.78
C LEU A 78 32.67 -14.53 -26.43
N PRO A 79 32.76 -15.89 -26.57
CA PRO A 79 31.66 -16.77 -26.28
C PRO A 79 31.24 -16.73 -24.78
N ALA A 80 32.22 -16.58 -23.88
CA ALA A 80 31.90 -16.44 -22.44
C ALA A 80 31.22 -15.12 -22.14
N ARG A 81 31.59 -14.02 -22.81
CA ARG A 81 30.88 -12.72 -22.67
C ARG A 81 29.45 -12.81 -23.19
N ILE A 82 29.24 -13.43 -24.34
CA ILE A 82 27.90 -13.64 -24.90
C ILE A 82 27.05 -14.46 -23.92
N GLY A 83 27.59 -15.57 -23.39
CA GLY A 83 26.86 -16.41 -22.44
C GLY A 83 26.42 -15.65 -21.17
N VAL A 84 27.25 -14.76 -20.64
CA VAL A 84 26.90 -13.95 -19.47
C VAL A 84 25.88 -12.87 -19.82
N VAL A 85 26.01 -12.19 -20.96
CA VAL A 85 25.03 -11.21 -21.43
C VAL A 85 23.67 -11.87 -21.62
N VAL A 86 23.63 -13.05 -22.26
CA VAL A 86 22.37 -13.82 -22.38
C VAL A 86 21.79 -14.18 -21.01
N ALA A 87 22.62 -14.64 -20.08
CA ALA A 87 22.15 -14.98 -18.72
C ALA A 87 21.62 -13.77 -17.92
N MET A 88 22.10 -12.56 -18.21
CA MET A 88 21.57 -11.32 -17.60
C MET A 88 20.30 -10.81 -18.30
N VAL A 89 20.24 -10.94 -19.62
CA VAL A 89 19.11 -10.45 -20.41
C VAL A 89 17.89 -11.38 -20.32
N ALA A 90 18.12 -12.70 -20.24
CA ALA A 90 17.05 -13.67 -20.22
C ALA A 90 15.99 -13.44 -19.12
N PRO A 91 16.33 -13.16 -17.84
CA PRO A 91 15.33 -12.86 -16.82
C PRO A 91 14.52 -11.58 -17.12
N VAL A 92 15.17 -10.56 -17.69
CA VAL A 92 14.53 -9.31 -18.10
C VAL A 92 13.57 -9.55 -19.25
N MET A 93 13.98 -10.35 -20.24
CA MET A 93 13.12 -10.73 -21.37
C MET A 93 11.94 -11.57 -20.93
N VAL A 94 12.16 -12.55 -20.04
CA VAL A 94 11.08 -13.37 -19.47
C VAL A 94 10.13 -12.51 -18.64
N GLY A 95 10.65 -11.64 -17.78
CA GLY A 95 9.83 -10.70 -17.00
C GLY A 95 9.04 -9.74 -17.89
N GLY A 96 9.68 -9.19 -18.92
CA GLY A 96 9.03 -8.37 -19.93
C GLY A 96 7.92 -9.14 -20.67
N TRP A 97 8.23 -10.36 -21.11
CA TRP A 97 7.24 -11.23 -21.73
C TRP A 97 6.00 -11.44 -20.84
N TRP A 98 6.21 -11.75 -19.56
CA TRP A 98 5.11 -11.91 -18.61
C TRP A 98 4.27 -10.63 -18.43
N VAL A 99 4.91 -9.46 -18.42
CA VAL A 99 4.19 -8.17 -18.34
C VAL A 99 3.34 -7.95 -19.58
N PHE A 100 3.85 -8.27 -20.76
CA PHE A 100 3.14 -8.03 -22.02
C PHE A 100 2.05 -9.07 -22.32
N THR A 101 2.26 -10.33 -21.97
CA THR A 101 1.30 -11.40 -22.27
C THR A 101 0.28 -11.62 -21.15
N GLY A 102 0.56 -11.14 -19.95
CA GLY A 102 -0.25 -11.44 -18.76
C GLY A 102 -0.15 -12.91 -18.30
N ASP A 103 0.66 -13.73 -18.96
CA ASP A 103 0.86 -15.16 -18.70
C ASP A 103 1.86 -15.40 -17.55
N SER A 104 1.73 -14.68 -16.45
CA SER A 104 2.58 -14.90 -15.31
C SER A 104 2.04 -16.05 -14.45
N LEU A 105 2.97 -16.83 -13.86
CA LEU A 105 2.64 -17.78 -12.79
C LEU A 105 2.09 -17.07 -11.55
N ILE A 106 2.41 -15.79 -11.40
CA ILE A 106 1.83 -14.90 -10.39
C ILE A 106 0.56 -14.32 -11.01
N ARG A 107 -0.53 -15.03 -10.87
CA ARG A 107 -1.84 -14.48 -11.21
C ARG A 107 -2.22 -13.46 -10.14
N ARG A 108 -2.76 -12.33 -10.60
CA ARG A 108 -3.47 -11.42 -9.71
C ARG A 108 -4.60 -12.23 -9.08
N SER A 109 -4.42 -12.66 -7.84
CA SER A 109 -5.55 -13.15 -7.07
C SER A 109 -6.43 -11.93 -6.86
N GLU A 110 -7.62 -11.94 -7.41
CA GLU A 110 -8.66 -11.05 -6.93
C GLU A 110 -9.22 -11.76 -5.70
N PRO A 111 -8.78 -11.40 -4.49
CA PRO A 111 -9.38 -11.97 -3.31
C PRO A 111 -10.85 -11.53 -3.33
N THR A 112 -11.74 -12.49 -3.37
CA THR A 112 -13.19 -12.29 -3.28
C THR A 112 -13.58 -11.88 -1.83
N ILE A 113 -12.72 -11.12 -1.16
CA ILE A 113 -12.93 -10.64 0.19
C ILE A 113 -14.05 -9.58 0.20
N ILE A 114 -14.17 -8.84 -0.89
CA ILE A 114 -15.16 -7.77 -1.01
C ILE A 114 -16.27 -8.20 -1.96
N SER A 115 -17.51 -8.12 -1.50
CA SER A 115 -18.67 -8.31 -2.37
C SER A 115 -18.56 -7.42 -3.63
N PRO A 116 -18.87 -7.91 -4.85
CA PRO A 116 -18.82 -7.10 -6.07
C PRO A 116 -19.63 -5.79 -5.96
N PHE A 117 -20.72 -5.80 -5.21
CA PHE A 117 -21.51 -4.62 -4.92
C PHE A 117 -20.70 -3.56 -4.16
N VAL A 118 -19.97 -3.97 -3.13
CA VAL A 118 -19.12 -3.10 -2.33
C VAL A 118 -17.96 -2.57 -3.18
N ALA A 119 -17.34 -3.44 -4.00
CA ALA A 119 -16.26 -3.05 -4.89
C ALA A 119 -16.70 -1.95 -5.89
N VAL A 120 -17.88 -2.10 -6.49
CA VAL A 120 -18.45 -1.09 -7.39
C VAL A 120 -18.78 0.20 -6.64
N ALA A 121 -19.39 0.09 -5.45
CA ALA A 121 -19.72 1.26 -4.65
C ALA A 121 -18.47 2.05 -4.21
N SER A 122 -17.38 1.36 -3.88
CA SER A 122 -16.12 1.99 -3.44
C SER A 122 -15.37 2.72 -4.57
N LEU A 123 -15.68 2.41 -5.83
CA LEU A 123 -15.19 3.12 -7.02
C LEU A 123 -16.12 4.29 -7.43
N GLY A 124 -17.24 4.47 -6.73
CA GLY A 124 -18.15 5.60 -6.94
C GLY A 124 -17.52 6.94 -6.52
N PRO A 125 -18.20 8.06 -6.83
CA PRO A 125 -17.68 9.42 -6.59
C PRO A 125 -17.43 9.73 -5.10
N ASP A 126 -18.16 9.10 -4.19
CA ASP A 126 -17.97 9.26 -2.75
C ASP A 126 -16.78 8.47 -2.21
N ALA A 127 -16.25 7.53 -3.00
CA ALA A 127 -15.13 6.64 -2.68
C ALA A 127 -15.20 6.05 -1.25
N PRO A 128 -16.34 5.44 -0.85
CA PRO A 128 -16.50 4.94 0.50
C PRO A 128 -15.54 3.80 0.80
N ARG A 129 -15.26 3.62 2.09
CA ARG A 129 -14.45 2.53 2.63
C ARG A 129 -15.30 1.40 3.14
N SER A 130 -14.69 0.24 3.20
CA SER A 130 -15.26 -0.95 3.86
C SER A 130 -14.38 -1.34 5.03
N LEU A 131 -14.99 -1.86 6.08
CA LEU A 131 -14.31 -2.34 7.27
C LEU A 131 -14.61 -3.84 7.41
N GLU A 132 -13.59 -4.67 7.30
CA GLU A 132 -13.69 -6.08 7.61
C GLU A 132 -13.39 -6.29 9.09
N LEU A 133 -14.28 -7.01 9.78
CA LEU A 133 -14.19 -7.22 11.22
C LEU A 133 -13.99 -8.69 11.53
N HIS A 134 -13.09 -8.98 12.48
CA HIS A 134 -12.84 -10.30 13.02
C HIS A 134 -12.83 -10.27 14.54
N GLN A 135 -13.43 -11.30 15.17
CA GLN A 135 -13.38 -11.44 16.62
C GLN A 135 -12.25 -12.41 17.00
N ARG A 136 -11.38 -11.97 17.90
CA ARG A 136 -10.35 -12.83 18.47
C ARG A 136 -10.91 -13.74 19.56
N PRO A 137 -10.21 -14.85 19.91
CA PRO A 137 -10.62 -15.74 20.99
C PRO A 137 -10.75 -15.05 22.37
N ASP A 138 -10.01 -13.98 22.59
CA ASP A 138 -10.10 -13.14 23.80
C ASP A 138 -11.32 -12.20 23.81
N GLY A 139 -12.12 -12.21 22.73
CA GLY A 139 -13.28 -11.36 22.55
C GLY A 139 -12.98 -9.96 21.99
N SER A 140 -11.73 -9.60 21.81
CA SER A 140 -11.36 -8.35 21.14
C SER A 140 -11.73 -8.39 19.65
N VAL A 141 -12.03 -7.23 19.07
CA VAL A 141 -12.37 -7.11 17.65
C VAL A 141 -11.18 -6.51 16.91
N THR A 142 -10.70 -7.23 15.93
CA THR A 142 -9.74 -6.71 14.96
C THR A 142 -10.45 -6.26 13.69
N TYR A 143 -9.82 -5.37 12.95
CA TYR A 143 -10.41 -4.83 11.74
C TYR A 143 -9.37 -4.61 10.66
N GLN A 144 -9.84 -4.67 9.41
CA GLN A 144 -9.08 -4.23 8.24
C GLN A 144 -9.88 -3.17 7.49
N LEU A 145 -9.26 -2.01 7.24
CA LEU A 145 -9.85 -0.95 6.45
C LEU A 145 -9.52 -1.15 4.98
N LEU A 146 -10.55 -1.31 4.16
CA LEU A 146 -10.43 -1.58 2.74
C LEU A 146 -10.86 -0.36 1.92
N SER A 147 -10.06 0.00 0.93
CA SER A 147 -10.32 1.11 0.00
C SER A 147 -10.33 0.60 -1.43
N GLY A 148 -11.28 1.07 -2.24
CA GLY A 148 -11.39 0.66 -3.63
C GLY A 148 -11.92 -0.78 -3.79
N SER A 149 -11.41 -1.52 -4.77
CA SER A 149 -11.92 -2.85 -5.13
C SER A 149 -11.34 -4.02 -4.32
N GLY A 150 -10.47 -3.76 -3.38
CA GLY A 150 -9.83 -4.80 -2.55
C GLY A 150 -8.60 -4.32 -1.81
N PRO A 151 -7.99 -5.17 -0.99
CA PRO A 151 -6.79 -4.83 -0.24
C PRO A 151 -5.64 -4.51 -1.21
N ARG A 152 -4.88 -3.45 -0.90
CA ARG A 152 -3.69 -3.06 -1.66
C ARG A 152 -2.45 -3.36 -0.83
N LEU A 153 -1.33 -3.58 -1.53
CA LEU A 153 -0.03 -3.69 -0.87
C LEU A 153 0.25 -2.40 -0.08
N GLY A 154 0.49 -2.53 1.22
CA GLY A 154 0.72 -1.41 2.12
C GLY A 154 -0.52 -0.89 2.86
N ASP A 155 -1.73 -1.36 2.53
CA ASP A 155 -2.94 -0.94 3.27
C ASP A 155 -2.85 -1.27 4.76
N ALA A 156 -2.17 -2.36 5.07
CA ALA A 156 -1.98 -2.81 6.45
C ALA A 156 -0.90 -2.00 7.19
N GLU A 157 0.18 -1.66 6.51
CA GLU A 157 1.27 -0.86 7.08
C GLU A 157 0.92 0.63 7.14
N THR A 158 0.01 1.06 6.28
CA THR A 158 -0.54 2.42 6.27
C THR A 158 -1.83 2.52 7.05
N ALA A 159 -2.33 1.41 7.62
CA ALA A 159 -3.45 1.44 8.54
C ALA A 159 -3.12 2.42 9.66
N PRO A 160 -3.99 3.36 9.91
CA PRO A 160 -3.68 4.59 10.64
C PRO A 160 -3.65 4.40 12.15
N ASP A 161 -2.72 3.62 12.65
CA ASP A 161 -2.22 3.76 14.02
C ASP A 161 -1.33 5.01 14.15
N ALA A 162 -1.08 5.70 13.03
CA ALA A 162 -0.38 6.95 12.99
C ALA A 162 -1.20 8.00 13.75
N ALA A 163 -0.67 8.33 14.89
CA ALA A 163 -0.99 9.44 15.76
C ALA A 163 -2.03 10.45 15.20
N GLY A 164 -3.27 10.37 15.68
CA GLY A 164 -4.28 11.41 15.47
C GLY A 164 -5.50 11.01 14.64
N LEU A 165 -5.55 9.83 14.04
CA LEU A 165 -6.78 9.31 13.46
C LEU A 165 -7.70 8.76 14.54
N VAL A 166 -8.99 8.77 14.22
CA VAL A 166 -9.98 7.97 14.92
C VAL A 166 -9.36 6.64 15.23
N ASP A 167 -9.21 6.30 16.50
CA ASP A 167 -8.86 4.96 16.91
C ASP A 167 -9.98 4.04 16.43
N PHE A 168 -9.82 3.53 15.22
CA PHE A 168 -10.82 2.65 14.61
C PHE A 168 -11.10 1.44 15.49
N GLY A 169 -10.12 0.93 16.20
CA GLY A 169 -10.31 -0.18 17.14
C GLY A 169 -11.27 0.20 18.25
N SER A 170 -11.09 1.35 18.89
CA SER A 170 -11.99 1.82 19.92
C SER A 170 -13.33 2.25 19.34
N ALA A 171 -13.37 2.86 18.15
CA ALA A 171 -14.63 3.20 17.48
C ALA A 171 -15.43 1.94 17.13
N VAL A 172 -14.80 0.90 16.60
CA VAL A 172 -15.43 -0.39 16.33
C VAL A 172 -15.93 -1.04 17.61
N SER A 173 -15.11 -1.08 18.66
CA SER A 173 -15.50 -1.66 19.96
C SER A 173 -16.67 -0.90 20.57
N ARG A 174 -16.69 0.43 20.54
CA ARG A 174 -17.81 1.24 21.00
C ARG A 174 -19.05 1.09 20.12
N ALA A 175 -18.88 0.99 18.79
CA ALA A 175 -19.97 0.76 17.87
C ALA A 175 -20.64 -0.59 18.13
N THR A 176 -19.86 -1.67 18.24
CA THR A 176 -20.37 -3.01 18.56
C THR A 176 -21.00 -3.09 19.95
N ALA A 177 -20.60 -2.20 20.88
CA ALA A 177 -21.27 -2.01 22.17
C ALA A 177 -22.54 -1.15 22.08
N GLY A 178 -22.96 -0.70 20.88
CA GLY A 178 -24.20 0.04 20.64
C GLY A 178 -24.10 1.55 20.75
N SER A 179 -22.90 2.15 20.68
CA SER A 179 -22.72 3.60 20.75
C SER A 179 -23.09 4.30 19.43
N PRO A 180 -24.11 5.15 19.36
CA PRO A 180 -24.45 5.92 18.17
C PRO A 180 -23.34 6.89 17.73
N GLN A 181 -22.58 7.43 18.70
CA GLN A 181 -21.45 8.32 18.41
C GLN A 181 -20.34 7.60 17.64
N ALA A 182 -20.04 6.36 18.03
CA ALA A 182 -19.04 5.57 17.33
C ALA A 182 -19.46 5.25 15.88
N VAL A 183 -20.77 5.04 15.64
CA VAL A 183 -21.31 4.88 14.29
C VAL A 183 -21.11 6.17 13.48
N ALA A 184 -21.33 7.34 14.08
CA ALA A 184 -21.08 8.62 13.43
C ALA A 184 -19.58 8.84 13.15
N GLU A 185 -18.69 8.39 14.03
CA GLU A 185 -17.22 8.42 13.80
C GLU A 185 -16.83 7.53 12.61
N LEU A 186 -17.40 6.32 12.51
CA LEU A 186 -17.18 5.45 11.34
C LEU A 186 -17.70 6.09 10.05
N ALA A 187 -18.88 6.72 10.11
CA ALA A 187 -19.44 7.46 8.97
C ALA A 187 -18.54 8.65 8.57
N ALA A 188 -18.00 9.39 9.55
CA ALA A 188 -17.06 10.48 9.31
C ALA A 188 -15.74 10.02 8.69
N ALA A 189 -15.30 8.80 9.00
CA ALA A 189 -14.18 8.12 8.37
C ALA A 189 -14.48 7.56 6.97
N SER A 190 -15.67 7.89 6.42
CA SER A 190 -16.14 7.38 5.13
C SER A 190 -16.34 5.87 5.09
N VAL A 191 -16.52 5.22 6.23
CA VAL A 191 -16.90 3.80 6.31
C VAL A 191 -18.38 3.68 5.98
N ARG A 192 -18.68 3.02 4.88
CA ARG A 192 -20.05 2.74 4.44
C ARG A 192 -20.44 1.30 4.71
N PHE A 193 -19.51 0.38 4.57
CA PHE A 193 -19.79 -1.05 4.68
C PHE A 193 -18.96 -1.70 5.77
N LEU A 194 -19.60 -2.63 6.47
CA LEU A 194 -18.96 -3.53 7.41
C LEU A 194 -19.14 -4.95 6.89
N THR A 195 -18.08 -5.77 6.97
CA THR A 195 -18.13 -7.19 6.61
C THR A 195 -17.67 -8.03 7.80
N VAL A 196 -18.35 -9.15 8.04
CA VAL A 196 -18.01 -10.14 9.06
C VAL A 196 -18.22 -11.54 8.49
N ASP A 197 -17.32 -12.46 8.73
CA ASP A 197 -17.56 -13.87 8.43
C ASP A 197 -18.57 -14.45 9.44
N VAL A 198 -19.83 -14.61 9.00
CA VAL A 198 -20.90 -15.11 9.87
C VAL A 198 -20.81 -16.60 10.16
N THR A 199 -19.91 -17.32 9.49
CA THR A 199 -19.68 -18.75 9.76
C THR A 199 -18.72 -18.94 10.92
N ILE A 200 -17.74 -18.06 11.03
CA ILE A 200 -16.68 -18.06 12.05
C ILE A 200 -17.08 -17.14 13.21
N ASP A 201 -17.42 -15.87 12.92
CA ASP A 201 -17.63 -14.80 13.89
C ASP A 201 -19.12 -14.56 14.20
N ARG A 202 -19.88 -15.63 14.42
CA ARG A 202 -21.34 -15.52 14.73
C ARG A 202 -21.69 -14.59 15.90
N PRO A 203 -20.92 -14.55 17.01
CA PRO A 203 -21.20 -13.62 18.10
C PRO A 203 -21.07 -12.17 17.67
N LEU A 204 -19.98 -11.83 16.96
CA LEU A 204 -19.73 -10.50 16.44
C LEU A 204 -20.83 -10.07 15.43
N ALA A 205 -21.23 -10.96 14.53
CA ALA A 205 -22.30 -10.69 13.57
C ALA A 205 -23.62 -10.30 14.28
N ARG A 206 -23.96 -10.99 15.38
CA ARG A 206 -25.14 -10.65 16.20
C ARG A 206 -24.99 -9.31 16.94
N GLN A 207 -23.77 -8.98 17.38
CA GLN A 207 -23.49 -7.68 17.99
C GLN A 207 -23.70 -6.57 16.96
N VAL A 208 -23.14 -6.72 15.75
CA VAL A 208 -23.30 -5.74 14.65
C VAL A 208 -24.76 -5.59 14.23
N ASP A 209 -25.56 -6.68 14.22
CA ASP A 209 -26.99 -6.61 13.93
C ASP A 209 -27.77 -5.77 14.96
N ALA A 210 -27.31 -5.71 16.19
CA ALA A 210 -27.95 -4.97 17.26
C ALA A 210 -27.58 -3.48 17.32
N VAL A 211 -26.61 -3.04 16.51
CA VAL A 211 -26.11 -1.65 16.55
C VAL A 211 -27.09 -0.69 15.87
N PRO A 212 -27.59 0.33 16.58
CA PRO A 212 -28.42 1.37 15.97
C PRO A 212 -27.64 2.14 14.91
N GLY A 213 -28.23 2.31 13.72
CA GLY A 213 -27.57 3.01 12.61
C GLY A 213 -26.69 2.09 11.72
N ILE A 214 -26.68 0.80 11.99
CA ILE A 214 -26.07 -0.20 11.12
C ILE A 214 -27.15 -1.19 10.68
N ARG A 215 -27.23 -1.47 9.39
CA ARG A 215 -28.27 -2.33 8.82
C ARG A 215 -27.66 -3.45 7.98
N ARG A 216 -28.06 -4.69 8.23
CA ARG A 216 -27.67 -5.81 7.38
C ARG A 216 -28.27 -5.66 6.00
N VAL A 217 -27.43 -5.71 4.97
CA VAL A 217 -27.82 -5.60 3.55
C VAL A 217 -27.87 -6.98 2.91
N SER A 218 -26.92 -7.86 3.24
CA SER A 218 -26.78 -9.15 2.58
C SER A 218 -26.02 -10.15 3.46
N THR A 219 -26.18 -11.43 3.12
CA THR A 219 -25.30 -12.51 3.55
C THR A 219 -25.04 -13.39 2.33
N LEU A 220 -23.83 -13.41 1.84
CA LEU A 220 -23.44 -14.19 0.67
C LEU A 220 -22.19 -14.99 0.97
N ALA A 221 -22.22 -16.30 0.67
CA ALA A 221 -21.09 -17.20 0.84
C ALA A 221 -20.43 -17.18 2.24
N GLY A 222 -21.22 -16.97 3.29
CA GLY A 222 -20.72 -16.87 4.66
C GLY A 222 -20.30 -15.47 5.09
N GLN A 223 -20.18 -14.51 4.18
CA GLN A 223 -19.89 -13.11 4.48
C GLN A 223 -21.18 -12.34 4.74
N GLY A 224 -21.33 -11.80 5.94
CA GLY A 224 -22.36 -10.84 6.26
C GLY A 224 -21.90 -9.44 5.83
N LEU A 225 -22.82 -8.67 5.26
CA LEU A 225 -22.60 -7.30 4.82
C LEU A 225 -23.60 -6.38 5.50
N TRP A 226 -23.09 -5.35 6.14
CA TRP A 226 -23.89 -4.29 6.77
C TRP A 226 -23.55 -2.94 6.15
N GLU A 227 -24.51 -2.04 6.16
CA GLU A 227 -24.38 -0.66 5.73
C GLU A 227 -24.54 0.28 6.92
N VAL A 228 -23.60 1.21 7.06
CA VAL A 228 -23.64 2.30 8.03
C VAL A 228 -24.61 3.36 7.54
N ALA A 229 -25.51 3.81 8.40
CA ALA A 229 -26.43 4.89 8.06
C ALA A 229 -25.69 6.21 7.86
N THR A 230 -26.12 6.97 6.83
CA THR A 230 -25.55 8.30 6.52
C THR A 230 -24.03 8.35 6.42
N PRO A 231 -23.40 7.49 5.58
CA PRO A 231 -21.97 7.54 5.37
C PRO A 231 -21.60 8.87 4.73
N LEU A 232 -20.47 9.47 5.18
CA LEU A 232 -20.00 10.72 4.59
C LEU A 232 -19.05 10.41 3.41
N PRO A 233 -19.06 11.25 2.37
CA PRO A 233 -18.10 11.15 1.27
C PRO A 233 -16.64 11.26 1.77
N ARG A 234 -15.72 10.57 1.10
CA ARG A 234 -14.30 10.55 1.49
C ARG A 234 -13.68 11.93 1.43
N THR A 235 -13.97 12.70 0.39
CA THR A 235 -13.64 14.11 0.30
C THR A 235 -14.92 14.93 0.29
N ARG A 236 -14.98 15.95 1.11
CA ARG A 236 -16.19 16.74 1.32
C ARG A 236 -15.89 18.20 1.61
N ALA A 237 -16.67 19.10 1.08
CA ALA A 237 -16.73 20.49 1.48
C ALA A 237 -17.64 20.62 2.70
N ILE A 238 -17.23 21.38 3.70
CA ILE A 238 -18.03 21.64 4.91
C ILE A 238 -18.74 22.97 4.71
N THR A 239 -20.06 22.92 4.70
CA THR A 239 -20.94 24.11 4.62
C THR A 239 -21.78 24.27 5.88
N ALA A 240 -22.45 25.40 6.02
CA ALA A 240 -23.38 25.62 7.13
C ALA A 240 -24.56 24.64 7.15
N GLU A 241 -24.95 24.15 5.96
CA GLU A 241 -26.05 23.17 5.78
C GLU A 241 -25.60 21.73 5.98
N GLY A 242 -24.27 21.50 6.02
CA GLY A 242 -23.68 20.16 6.19
C GLY A 242 -22.59 19.83 5.16
N PRO A 243 -22.03 18.61 5.21
CA PRO A 243 -21.00 18.19 4.29
C PRO A 243 -21.54 17.90 2.90
N VAL A 244 -20.88 18.41 1.88
CA VAL A 244 -21.15 18.16 0.45
C VAL A 244 -20.01 17.38 -0.17
N GLY A 245 -20.31 16.25 -0.82
CA GLY A 245 -19.30 15.37 -1.43
C GLY A 245 -18.55 16.02 -2.59
N ILE A 246 -17.27 15.79 -2.65
CA ILE A 246 -16.39 16.12 -3.77
C ILE A 246 -15.97 14.80 -4.42
N PRO A 247 -16.25 14.60 -5.72
CA PRO A 247 -15.89 13.36 -6.42
C PRO A 247 -14.43 13.00 -6.21
N THR A 248 -14.19 11.76 -5.75
CA THR A 248 -12.85 11.25 -5.42
C THR A 248 -12.54 10.02 -6.26
N ASP A 249 -11.47 10.07 -7.04
CA ASP A 249 -10.92 8.93 -7.78
C ASP A 249 -9.87 8.21 -6.92
N VAL A 250 -10.12 6.93 -6.67
CA VAL A 250 -9.22 6.04 -5.91
C VAL A 250 -8.59 4.96 -6.78
N THR A 251 -8.77 5.02 -8.10
CA THR A 251 -8.21 4.03 -9.04
C THR A 251 -6.72 4.21 -9.29
N GLY A 252 -6.22 5.45 -9.11
CA GLY A 252 -4.82 5.81 -9.28
C GLY A 252 -3.93 5.38 -8.11
N ALA A 253 -2.63 5.66 -8.24
CA ALA A 253 -1.62 5.41 -7.19
C ALA A 253 -1.82 6.31 -5.96
N SER A 254 -2.55 7.41 -6.11
CA SER A 254 -2.92 8.33 -5.04
C SER A 254 -4.36 8.78 -5.25
N PRO A 255 -5.14 8.93 -4.18
CA PRO A 255 -6.49 9.45 -4.31
C PRO A 255 -6.43 10.89 -4.84
N LEU A 256 -7.29 11.20 -5.79
CA LEU A 256 -7.45 12.51 -6.39
C LEU A 256 -8.91 12.93 -6.27
N ALA A 257 -9.19 13.98 -5.51
CA ALA A 257 -10.53 14.57 -5.48
C ALA A 257 -10.56 15.83 -6.33
N ARG A 258 -11.60 15.97 -7.14
CA ARG A 258 -11.79 17.15 -7.99
C ARG A 258 -13.27 17.44 -8.22
N GLY A 259 -13.64 18.69 -8.04
CA GLY A 259 -15.01 19.13 -8.33
C GLY A 259 -15.30 20.52 -7.80
N PRO A 260 -16.50 21.02 -8.13
CA PRO A 260 -16.96 22.31 -7.68
C PRO A 260 -17.18 22.32 -6.17
N VAL A 261 -16.86 23.45 -5.56
CA VAL A 261 -17.10 23.69 -4.13
C VAL A 261 -18.26 24.68 -3.99
N PRO A 262 -19.27 24.36 -3.12
CA PRO A 262 -20.32 25.31 -2.80
C PRO A 262 -19.76 26.64 -2.27
N GLY A 263 -20.32 27.77 -2.68
CA GLY A 263 -19.86 29.09 -2.25
C GLY A 263 -20.02 29.36 -0.73
N SER A 264 -20.84 28.53 -0.03
CA SER A 264 -21.00 28.59 1.42
C SER A 264 -20.00 27.69 2.18
N ALA A 265 -19.08 27.03 1.46
CA ALA A 265 -18.13 26.12 2.10
C ALA A 265 -17.01 26.89 2.81
N SER A 266 -16.73 26.50 4.04
CA SER A 266 -15.67 27.07 4.88
C SER A 266 -14.37 26.26 4.81
N SER A 267 -14.44 24.96 4.51
CA SER A 267 -13.28 24.08 4.42
C SER A 267 -13.53 22.87 3.53
N VAL A 268 -12.45 22.25 3.09
CA VAL A 268 -12.46 20.91 2.47
C VAL A 268 -11.80 19.93 3.42
N THR A 269 -12.46 18.82 3.67
CA THR A 269 -11.96 17.74 4.54
C THR A 269 -11.83 16.46 3.74
N VAL A 270 -10.73 15.75 3.95
CA VAL A 270 -10.49 14.39 3.45
C VAL A 270 -10.50 13.44 4.65
N ALA A 271 -11.18 12.31 4.53
CA ALA A 271 -11.23 11.30 5.59
C ALA A 271 -9.90 10.51 5.66
N GLU A 272 -8.79 11.21 5.82
CA GLU A 272 -7.43 10.70 5.93
C GLU A 272 -6.72 11.34 7.11
N ALA A 273 -5.63 10.70 7.56
CA ALA A 273 -4.74 11.28 8.55
C ALA A 273 -4.15 12.60 8.04
N PRO A 274 -3.96 13.58 8.92
CA PRO A 274 -3.19 14.77 8.59
C PRO A 274 -1.76 14.38 8.21
N ASP A 275 -1.35 14.70 6.99
CA ASP A 275 -0.01 14.44 6.48
C ASP A 275 0.44 15.65 5.63
N PRO A 276 1.68 16.13 5.79
CA PRO A 276 2.22 17.23 5.01
C PRO A 276 2.31 16.98 3.49
N VAL A 277 2.19 15.74 3.06
CA VAL A 277 2.20 15.40 1.62
C VAL A 277 0.89 15.74 0.91
N TRP A 278 -0.19 15.98 1.64
CA TRP A 278 -1.44 16.40 1.05
C TRP A 278 -1.41 17.85 0.59
N ARG A 279 -1.90 18.09 -0.61
CA ARG A 279 -2.06 19.42 -1.22
C ARG A 279 -3.50 19.61 -1.67
N ALA A 280 -4.00 20.81 -1.50
CA ALA A 280 -5.28 21.21 -2.05
C ALA A 280 -5.14 22.55 -2.76
N THR A 281 -5.80 22.69 -3.90
CA THR A 281 -5.90 23.96 -4.63
C THR A 281 -7.36 24.25 -4.95
N LEU A 282 -7.74 25.53 -4.93
CA LEU A 282 -9.04 26.00 -5.36
C LEU A 282 -8.83 27.03 -6.49
N ALA A 283 -9.37 26.75 -7.66
CA ALA A 283 -9.13 27.57 -8.87
C ALA A 283 -7.63 27.81 -9.14
N GLY A 284 -6.76 26.85 -8.80
CA GLY A 284 -5.30 26.95 -8.96
C GLY A 284 -4.56 27.67 -7.82
N VAL A 285 -5.26 28.19 -6.83
CA VAL A 285 -4.66 28.79 -5.62
C VAL A 285 -4.49 27.73 -4.55
N GLU A 286 -3.30 27.60 -3.97
CA GLU A 286 -3.03 26.62 -2.90
C GLU A 286 -3.79 27.02 -1.63
N LEU A 287 -4.45 26.01 -1.01
CA LEU A 287 -5.21 26.19 0.20
C LEU A 287 -4.36 25.91 1.45
N GLU A 288 -4.59 26.67 2.48
CA GLU A 288 -3.94 26.50 3.78
C GLU A 288 -4.52 25.30 4.52
N ARG A 289 -3.64 24.52 5.12
CA ARG A 289 -4.00 23.35 5.91
C ARG A 289 -4.51 23.76 7.28
N ILE A 290 -5.51 23.04 7.77
CA ILE A 290 -6.07 23.18 9.12
C ILE A 290 -5.56 22.01 9.96
N ASP A 291 -5.06 22.28 11.15
CA ASP A 291 -4.75 21.23 12.12
C ASP A 291 -6.05 20.64 12.68
N GLY A 292 -6.10 19.30 12.73
CA GLY A 292 -7.30 18.59 13.21
C GLY A 292 -7.13 17.08 13.15
N SER A 293 -8.20 16.37 13.47
CA SER A 293 -8.23 14.89 13.43
C SER A 293 -8.25 14.33 12.00
N TRP A 294 -8.64 15.15 11.02
CA TRP A 294 -8.70 14.81 9.61
C TRP A 294 -7.85 15.76 8.80
N GLN A 295 -7.40 15.31 7.63
CA GLN A 295 -6.78 16.18 6.66
C GLN A 295 -7.79 17.24 6.19
N ALA A 296 -7.52 18.51 6.45
CA ALA A 296 -8.43 19.60 6.12
C ALA A 296 -7.70 20.83 5.59
N PHE A 297 -8.43 21.64 4.80
CA PHE A 297 -7.92 22.86 4.18
C PHE A 297 -8.97 23.98 4.27
N THR A 298 -8.53 25.19 4.56
CA THR A 298 -9.39 26.39 4.63
C THR A 298 -9.78 26.82 3.23
N ILE A 299 -11.06 27.16 3.03
CA ILE A 299 -11.52 27.82 1.80
C ILE A 299 -11.59 29.32 2.05
N PRO A 300 -10.89 30.16 1.28
CA PRO A 300 -11.03 31.60 1.32
C PRO A 300 -12.45 32.02 0.89
N THR A 301 -13.03 33.00 1.59
CA THR A 301 -14.42 33.45 1.36
C THR A 301 -14.66 34.05 -0.02
N ASP A 302 -13.61 34.53 -0.67
CA ASP A 302 -13.70 35.29 -1.93
C ASP A 302 -13.34 34.43 -3.17
N VAL A 303 -13.04 33.14 -2.99
CA VAL A 303 -12.62 32.25 -4.08
C VAL A 303 -13.67 31.20 -4.33
N THR A 304 -14.15 31.14 -5.57
CA THR A 304 -15.08 30.09 -6.02
C THR A 304 -14.44 29.32 -7.18
N GLY A 305 -14.81 28.07 -7.35
CA GLY A 305 -14.32 27.24 -8.45
C GLY A 305 -14.17 25.78 -8.08
N ASP A 306 -13.41 25.08 -8.89
CA ASP A 306 -13.12 23.67 -8.65
C ASP A 306 -11.95 23.53 -7.66
N VAL A 307 -12.17 22.71 -6.64
CA VAL A 307 -11.09 22.24 -5.77
C VAL A 307 -10.43 21.02 -6.41
N ALA A 308 -9.11 20.92 -6.24
CA ALA A 308 -8.35 19.72 -6.51
C ALA A 308 -7.53 19.36 -5.27
N VAL A 309 -7.73 18.15 -4.76
CA VAL A 309 -6.98 17.59 -3.63
C VAL A 309 -6.19 16.39 -4.09
N SER A 310 -4.91 16.37 -3.80
CA SER A 310 -3.97 15.32 -4.24
C SER A 310 -2.86 15.09 -3.23
N VAL A 311 -2.15 13.99 -3.39
CA VAL A 311 -0.91 13.69 -2.63
C VAL A 311 0.28 14.10 -3.47
N ASP A 312 1.19 14.90 -2.88
CA ASP A 312 2.46 15.28 -3.51
C ASP A 312 3.36 14.03 -3.67
N PRO A 313 3.69 13.62 -4.90
CA PRO A 313 4.50 12.43 -5.13
C PRO A 313 6.00 12.65 -4.85
N THR A 314 6.44 13.89 -4.58
CA THR A 314 7.87 14.27 -4.52
C THR A 314 8.63 13.48 -3.46
N SER A 315 8.06 13.31 -2.27
CA SER A 315 8.69 12.55 -1.19
C SER A 315 8.87 11.06 -1.55
N ARG A 316 7.87 10.46 -2.21
CA ARG A 316 7.93 9.09 -2.72
C ARG A 316 8.97 8.93 -3.83
N LEU A 317 9.01 9.87 -4.77
CA LEU A 317 10.01 9.86 -5.84
C LEU A 317 11.42 9.99 -5.28
N LEU A 318 11.65 10.88 -4.32
CA LEU A 318 12.94 11.03 -3.66
C LEU A 318 13.37 9.76 -2.92
N SER A 319 12.46 9.09 -2.22
CA SER A 319 12.75 7.84 -1.52
C SER A 319 13.13 6.68 -2.46
N LEU A 320 12.71 6.73 -3.73
CA LEU A 320 13.09 5.76 -4.76
C LEU A 320 14.33 6.18 -5.54
N ILE A 321 14.46 7.47 -5.90
CA ILE A 321 15.55 7.99 -6.72
C ILE A 321 16.87 8.01 -5.94
N VAL A 322 16.86 8.43 -4.68
CA VAL A 322 18.09 8.54 -3.86
C VAL A 322 18.83 7.22 -3.74
N PRO A 323 18.20 6.10 -3.34
CA PRO A 323 18.91 4.81 -3.30
C PRO A 323 19.30 4.29 -4.68
N ALA A 324 18.50 4.56 -5.72
CA ALA A 324 18.84 4.17 -7.09
C ALA A 324 20.08 4.91 -7.61
N VAL A 325 20.17 6.23 -7.37
CA VAL A 325 21.34 7.05 -7.72
C VAL A 325 22.55 6.65 -6.89
N ALA A 326 22.39 6.38 -5.58
CA ALA A 326 23.48 5.91 -4.74
C ALA A 326 24.04 4.56 -5.22
N ALA A 327 23.16 3.63 -5.58
CA ALA A 327 23.57 2.35 -6.15
C ALA A 327 24.32 2.52 -7.49
N LEU A 328 23.82 3.38 -8.37
CA LEU A 328 24.48 3.69 -9.65
C LEU A 328 25.86 4.31 -9.43
N LEU A 329 25.99 5.28 -8.52
CA LEU A 329 27.27 5.90 -8.17
C LEU A 329 28.26 4.88 -7.61
N LEU A 330 27.82 3.96 -6.76
CA LEU A 330 28.68 2.89 -6.25
C LEU A 330 29.21 2.00 -7.39
N VAL A 331 28.37 1.66 -8.36
CA VAL A 331 28.78 0.89 -9.55
C VAL A 331 29.78 1.67 -10.38
N VAL A 332 29.57 2.96 -10.63
CA VAL A 332 30.46 3.83 -11.40
C VAL A 332 31.82 3.98 -10.71
N VAL A 333 31.84 4.26 -9.41
CA VAL A 333 33.08 4.40 -8.61
C VAL A 333 33.84 3.07 -8.56
N ALA A 334 33.16 1.95 -8.36
CA ALA A 334 33.77 0.63 -8.40
C ALA A 334 34.38 0.29 -9.77
N SER A 335 33.75 0.74 -10.85
CA SER A 335 34.24 0.54 -12.23
C SER A 335 35.41 1.47 -12.56
N ALA A 336 35.35 2.74 -12.13
CA ALA A 336 36.40 3.73 -12.39
C ALA A 336 37.73 3.39 -11.68
N ARG A 337 37.69 2.88 -10.45
CA ARG A 337 38.87 2.42 -9.70
C ARG A 337 39.62 1.30 -10.41
N ARG A 338 38.96 0.51 -11.28
CA ARG A 338 39.58 -0.56 -12.07
C ARG A 338 40.22 -0.09 -13.36
N LEU A 339 39.85 1.11 -13.85
CA LEU A 339 40.47 1.69 -15.06
C LEU A 339 41.76 2.45 -14.72
N MET A 340 41.97 2.79 -13.45
CA MET A 340 43.15 3.52 -12.95
C MET A 340 44.20 2.63 -12.27
N ALA A 341 43.91 1.35 -12.05
CA ALA A 341 44.84 0.32 -11.58
C ALA A 341 45.23 -0.65 -12.66
#